data_aa6016b0ee96be4663d8d1d55597411b
#
_entry.id   aa6016b0ee96be4663d8d1d55597411b
#
_cell.length_a   1.000
_cell.length_b   1.000
_cell.length_c   1.000
_cell.angle_alpha   90.00
_cell.angle_beta   90.00
_cell.angle_gamma   90.00
#
_symmetry.space_group_name_H-M   'P 1'
#
loop_
_entity.id
_entity.type
_entity.pdbx_description
1 polymer ?
#
loop_
_entity_poly.entity_id
_entity_poly.type
_entity_poly.pdbx_seq_one_letter_code
_entity_poly.pdbx_strand_id
1 'polypeptide(L)'
;ASGDNHSCPGVYGFGYCAVLAKSNSKDDIWDAFINRRVYGVSKDRIELDYTIDDKVMGDTIKKNAKSKLHLDIKAANAIDRIEIIKDNKVVEMIPHTSTWENEELSGTVRFKFQLELGWGPDRRIFPDIESRNWHGKLETKGKLISIEKCWSNFGQELRNVTDNSCEFDVTSYKTTATGKWMGPSAVTTEGFIFEIEDDIDSSVMLTIDGVDYELKIRDLLYTSKIYPLLDEVSELLKERYNFEEFYRSDSWWHNCYKIKVGQATPEIGYTRKIEREIDTTNAQNIRVRVWQKNGALAWSSPIFVEE
;
A
#
# COMPACT_ATOMS: atom_id res chain seq x y z
N ALA A 1 6.19 -3.82 15.43
CA ALA A 1 4.90 -3.54 14.79
C ALA A 1 4.09 -4.82 14.67
N SER A 2 2.81 -4.74 14.87
CA SER A 2 1.88 -5.86 14.82
C SER A 2 0.52 -5.37 14.33
N GLY A 3 -0.19 -6.22 13.59
CA GLY A 3 -1.54 -5.93 13.11
C GLY A 3 -2.62 -6.20 14.13
N ASP A 4 -2.29 -6.87 15.25
CA ASP A 4 -3.25 -7.36 16.24
C ASP A 4 -4.46 -8.09 15.61
N ASN A 5 -4.16 -8.84 14.57
CA ASN A 5 -5.18 -9.47 13.75
C ASN A 5 -5.73 -10.74 14.41
N HIS A 6 -7.04 -10.81 14.56
CA HIS A 6 -7.75 -11.91 15.20
C HIS A 6 -8.49 -12.85 14.24
N SER A 7 -8.60 -12.49 12.97
CA SER A 7 -9.47 -13.20 12.03
C SER A 7 -8.77 -13.79 10.82
N CYS A 8 -7.67 -13.20 10.36
CA CYS A 8 -7.00 -13.61 9.14
C CYS A 8 -5.52 -13.21 9.18
N PRO A 9 -4.55 -14.09 8.83
CA PRO A 9 -3.15 -13.73 8.77
C PRO A 9 -2.89 -12.77 7.61
N GLY A 10 -1.96 -11.83 7.82
CA GLY A 10 -1.45 -10.97 6.77
C GLY A 10 -2.43 -9.95 6.23
N VAL A 11 -3.32 -9.44 7.07
CA VAL A 11 -4.34 -8.47 6.67
C VAL A 11 -3.74 -7.16 6.25
N TYR A 12 -3.99 -6.79 5.00
CA TYR A 12 -3.65 -5.47 4.47
C TYR A 12 -4.37 -4.35 5.24
N GLY A 13 -3.67 -3.25 5.43
CA GLY A 13 -4.21 -2.09 6.18
C GLY A 13 -3.81 -2.06 7.66
N PHE A 14 -3.27 -3.15 8.19
CA PHE A 14 -2.74 -3.24 9.55
C PHE A 14 -1.22 -3.03 9.59
N GLY A 15 -0.67 -2.91 10.80
CA GLY A 15 0.77 -2.82 10.98
C GLY A 15 1.45 -4.17 10.82
N TYR A 16 2.65 -4.17 10.25
CA TYR A 16 3.51 -5.34 10.16
C TYR A 16 4.97 -4.98 10.39
N CYS A 17 5.77 -5.98 10.65
CA CYS A 17 7.20 -5.83 10.87
C CYS A 17 7.97 -6.24 9.60
N ALA A 18 8.75 -5.34 9.06
CA ALA A 18 9.74 -5.65 8.05
C ALA A 18 11.04 -6.10 8.74
N VAL A 19 11.69 -7.11 8.18
CA VAL A 19 12.87 -7.77 8.76
C VAL A 19 14.01 -7.75 7.76
N LEU A 20 15.15 -7.19 8.14
CA LEU A 20 16.37 -7.18 7.35
C LEU A 20 17.19 -8.44 7.67
N ALA A 21 16.77 -9.57 7.15
CA ALA A 21 17.44 -10.86 7.31
C ALA A 21 18.29 -11.21 6.09
N LYS A 22 19.33 -12.02 6.29
CA LYS A 22 20.20 -12.50 5.19
C LYS A 22 19.49 -13.47 4.27
N SER A 23 18.54 -14.24 4.81
CA SER A 23 17.67 -15.17 4.07
C SER A 23 16.33 -15.34 4.80
N ASN A 24 15.41 -16.08 4.16
CA ASN A 24 14.12 -16.44 4.77
C ASN A 24 14.23 -17.66 5.73
N SER A 25 15.44 -18.04 6.15
CA SER A 25 15.61 -19.09 7.14
C SER A 25 15.17 -18.61 8.52
N LYS A 26 14.69 -19.54 9.36
CA LYS A 26 14.29 -19.24 10.73
C LYS A 26 15.42 -18.59 11.53
N ASP A 27 16.64 -19.07 11.35
CA ASP A 27 17.80 -18.61 12.10
C ASP A 27 18.22 -17.19 11.67
N ASP A 28 18.21 -16.88 10.38
CA ASP A 28 18.53 -15.55 9.89
C ASP A 28 17.46 -14.52 10.29
N ILE A 29 16.19 -14.92 10.27
CA ILE A 29 15.08 -14.06 10.74
C ILE A 29 15.23 -13.81 12.24
N TRP A 30 15.54 -14.86 13.04
CA TRP A 30 15.78 -14.74 14.47
C TRP A 30 16.98 -13.86 14.79
N ASP A 31 18.10 -14.03 14.07
CA ASP A 31 19.28 -13.15 14.19
C ASP A 31 18.92 -11.68 13.93
N ALA A 32 18.14 -11.41 12.91
CA ALA A 32 17.67 -10.06 12.61
C ALA A 32 16.82 -9.46 13.75
N PHE A 33 15.93 -10.23 14.37
CA PHE A 33 15.15 -9.78 15.52
C PHE A 33 16.04 -9.47 16.73
N ILE A 34 16.96 -10.37 17.10
CA ILE A 34 17.86 -10.18 18.24
C ILE A 34 18.76 -8.96 18.04
N ASN A 35 19.20 -8.72 16.80
CA ASN A 35 20.04 -7.58 16.45
C ASN A 35 19.24 -6.32 16.09
N ARG A 36 17.92 -6.31 16.32
CA ARG A 36 17.04 -5.13 16.09
C ARG A 36 17.04 -4.65 14.63
N ARG A 37 17.34 -5.53 13.68
CA ARG A 37 17.31 -5.27 12.23
C ARG A 37 15.90 -5.39 11.70
N VAL A 38 15.01 -4.63 12.29
CA VAL A 38 13.56 -4.67 12.01
C VAL A 38 13.00 -3.26 12.01
N TYR A 39 11.93 -3.04 11.26
CA TYR A 39 11.20 -1.78 11.29
C TYR A 39 9.69 -2.00 11.17
N GLY A 40 8.93 -1.08 11.72
CA GLY A 40 7.48 -1.11 11.64
C GLY A 40 6.99 -0.47 10.35
N VAL A 41 5.98 -1.07 9.73
CA VAL A 41 5.29 -0.52 8.56
C VAL A 41 3.79 -0.60 8.81
N SER A 42 3.07 0.44 8.41
CA SER A 42 1.62 0.43 8.41
C SER A 42 1.08 0.44 6.99
N LYS A 43 0.01 -0.31 6.76
CA LYS A 43 -0.77 -0.34 5.53
C LYS A 43 0.00 -0.86 4.31
N ASP A 44 0.75 0.01 3.62
CA ASP A 44 1.42 -0.30 2.36
C ASP A 44 2.86 -0.73 2.60
N ARG A 45 3.41 -1.51 1.68
CA ARG A 45 4.82 -1.89 1.71
C ARG A 45 5.71 -0.67 1.47
N ILE A 46 6.61 -0.41 2.42
CA ILE A 46 7.66 0.60 2.31
C ILE A 46 8.99 -0.10 2.54
N GLU A 47 9.82 -0.17 1.52
CA GLU A 47 11.18 -0.66 1.62
C GLU A 47 12.06 0.49 2.11
N LEU A 48 12.82 0.25 3.17
CA LEU A 48 13.68 1.24 3.81
C LEU A 48 15.05 0.64 4.06
N ASP A 49 16.03 1.07 3.30
CA ASP A 49 17.44 0.88 3.60
C ASP A 49 17.96 2.16 4.29
N TYR A 50 18.50 1.97 5.49
CA TYR A 50 18.94 3.05 6.35
C TYR A 50 20.24 2.67 7.03
N THR A 51 21.31 3.42 6.75
CA THR A 51 22.61 3.24 7.37
C THR A 51 23.23 4.56 7.83
N ILE A 52 24.08 4.48 8.84
CA ILE A 52 25.00 5.56 9.25
C ILE A 52 26.39 4.96 9.37
N ASP A 53 27.38 5.52 8.64
CA ASP A 53 28.76 5.02 8.60
C ASP A 53 28.81 3.52 8.28
N ASP A 54 28.00 3.07 7.28
CA ASP A 54 27.83 1.68 6.83
C ASP A 54 27.24 0.72 7.89
N LYS A 55 26.77 1.25 9.02
CA LYS A 55 26.06 0.48 10.04
C LYS A 55 24.56 0.54 9.81
N VAL A 56 23.92 -0.61 9.91
CA VAL A 56 22.47 -0.76 9.69
C VAL A 56 21.68 -0.50 11.00
N MET A 57 20.39 -0.33 10.89
CA MET A 57 19.51 -0.22 12.08
C MET A 57 19.76 -1.40 13.05
N GLY A 58 19.80 -1.08 14.34
CA GLY A 58 20.13 -2.02 15.42
C GLY A 58 21.59 -2.05 15.83
N ASP A 59 22.48 -1.59 14.97
CA ASP A 59 23.93 -1.48 15.26
C ASP A 59 24.26 -0.25 16.12
N THR A 60 25.53 -0.18 16.53
CA THR A 60 26.09 0.94 17.28
C THR A 60 27.21 1.60 16.48
N ILE A 61 27.25 2.93 16.49
CA ILE A 61 28.31 3.77 15.92
C ILE A 61 29.00 4.60 16.99
N LYS A 62 30.18 5.13 16.67
CA LYS A 62 30.86 6.12 17.54
C LYS A 62 30.36 7.54 17.23
N LYS A 63 30.43 8.41 18.23
CA LYS A 63 30.15 9.84 18.07
C LYS A 63 31.06 10.46 17.00
N ASN A 64 30.49 11.17 16.07
CA ASN A 64 31.21 11.85 15.00
C ASN A 64 30.42 13.07 14.52
N ALA A 65 31.09 14.20 14.33
CA ALA A 65 30.48 15.41 13.81
C ALA A 65 30.10 15.31 12.31
N LYS A 66 30.64 14.30 11.60
CA LYS A 66 30.46 14.11 10.17
C LYS A 66 30.22 12.64 9.82
N SER A 67 29.22 12.04 10.45
CA SER A 67 28.77 10.69 10.09
C SER A 67 28.03 10.70 8.74
N LYS A 68 28.23 9.68 7.94
CA LYS A 68 27.56 9.54 6.63
C LYS A 68 26.20 8.85 6.80
N LEU A 69 25.15 9.58 6.55
CA LEU A 69 23.79 9.05 6.46
C LEU A 69 23.51 8.60 5.03
N HIS A 70 23.05 7.38 4.86
CA HIS A 70 22.49 6.86 3.62
C HIS A 70 21.04 6.39 3.83
N LEU A 71 20.15 6.78 2.93
CA LEU A 71 18.76 6.31 2.86
C LEU A 71 18.48 5.90 1.41
N ASP A 72 17.93 4.70 1.22
CA ASP A 72 17.29 4.27 -0.03
C ASP A 72 15.88 3.79 0.32
N ILE A 73 14.89 4.45 -0.26
CA ILE A 73 13.48 4.24 0.07
C ILE A 73 12.73 3.94 -1.22
N LYS A 74 11.95 2.85 -1.19
CA LYS A 74 10.97 2.52 -2.23
C LYS A 74 9.62 2.26 -1.57
N ALA A 75 8.69 3.15 -1.78
CA ALA A 75 7.35 3.12 -1.21
C ALA A 75 6.32 2.53 -2.19
N ALA A 76 5.11 2.31 -1.73
CA ALA A 76 3.99 1.88 -2.57
C ALA A 76 3.20 3.07 -3.12
N ASN A 77 3.25 4.21 -2.44
CA ASN A 77 2.60 5.46 -2.81
C ASN A 77 3.59 6.63 -2.68
N ALA A 78 3.20 7.81 -3.13
CA ALA A 78 4.05 9.01 -3.06
C ALA A 78 4.56 9.27 -1.63
N ILE A 79 5.86 9.51 -1.49
CA ILE A 79 6.50 9.88 -0.23
C ILE A 79 6.12 11.33 0.08
N ASP A 80 5.48 11.54 1.23
CA ASP A 80 5.12 12.86 1.73
C ASP A 80 6.32 13.54 2.39
N ARG A 81 6.95 12.85 3.32
CA ARG A 81 8.12 13.34 4.04
C ARG A 81 8.95 12.23 4.66
N ILE A 82 10.20 12.56 4.92
CA ILE A 82 11.13 11.73 5.70
C ILE A 82 11.56 12.54 6.91
N GLU A 83 11.51 11.94 8.08
CA GLU A 83 11.88 12.57 9.34
C GLU A 83 13.12 11.89 9.92
N ILE A 84 14.15 12.67 10.26
CA ILE A 84 15.29 12.19 11.02
C ILE A 84 15.03 12.52 12.49
N ILE A 85 15.11 11.50 13.33
CA ILE A 85 14.74 11.55 14.74
C ILE A 85 15.99 11.22 15.56
N LYS A 86 16.45 12.17 16.40
CA LYS A 86 17.50 11.99 17.39
C LYS A 86 16.87 12.02 18.79
N ASP A 87 17.15 11.00 19.60
CA ASP A 87 16.69 10.92 20.99
C ASP A 87 15.19 11.24 21.15
N ASN A 88 14.36 10.64 20.28
CA ASN A 88 12.91 10.83 20.22
C ASN A 88 12.42 12.23 19.79
N LYS A 89 13.29 13.11 19.32
CA LYS A 89 12.93 14.41 18.75
C LYS A 89 13.17 14.43 17.25
N VAL A 90 12.21 14.89 16.50
CA VAL A 90 12.39 15.19 15.07
C VAL A 90 13.34 16.37 14.98
N VAL A 91 14.55 16.13 14.45
CA VAL A 91 15.58 17.16 14.28
C VAL A 91 15.61 17.69 12.86
N GLU A 92 15.05 16.92 11.93
CA GLU A 92 14.96 17.33 10.55
C GLU A 92 13.76 16.66 9.86
N MET A 93 13.14 17.43 8.98
CA MET A 93 12.09 16.97 8.09
C MET A 93 12.51 17.27 6.65
N ILE A 94 12.51 16.22 5.81
CA ILE A 94 12.78 16.32 4.39
C ILE A 94 11.42 16.13 3.69
N PRO A 95 10.79 17.22 3.22
CA PRO A 95 9.51 17.15 2.56
C PRO A 95 9.66 16.56 1.15
N HIS A 96 8.53 16.22 0.56
CA HIS A 96 8.44 15.94 -0.87
C HIS A 96 8.90 17.18 -1.66
N THR A 97 9.99 17.05 -2.40
CA THR A 97 10.66 18.22 -3.05
C THR A 97 10.38 18.36 -4.53
N SER A 98 10.05 17.28 -5.18
CA SER A 98 9.58 17.33 -6.57
C SER A 98 8.11 16.97 -6.55
N THR A 99 7.35 17.87 -7.07
CA THR A 99 5.98 17.59 -7.40
C THR A 99 6.02 17.11 -8.83
N TRP A 100 6.07 15.78 -9.03
CA TRP A 100 5.96 15.18 -10.35
C TRP A 100 4.70 15.68 -11.09
N GLU A 101 3.74 16.21 -10.34
CA GLU A 101 2.57 16.89 -10.86
C GLU A 101 2.91 18.17 -11.63
N ASN A 102 4.07 18.75 -11.37
CA ASN A 102 4.58 19.96 -12.07
C ASN A 102 5.66 19.62 -13.10
N GLU A 103 6.06 18.36 -13.22
CA GLU A 103 7.03 17.92 -14.21
C GLU A 103 6.30 17.39 -15.45
N GLU A 104 6.78 17.74 -16.63
CA GLU A 104 6.26 17.20 -17.88
C GLU A 104 6.84 15.80 -18.10
N LEU A 105 6.09 14.78 -17.67
CA LEU A 105 6.45 13.39 -17.89
C LEU A 105 6.21 13.01 -19.35
N SER A 106 7.16 12.32 -19.98
CA SER A 106 7.09 11.89 -21.37
C SER A 106 7.80 10.57 -21.63
N GLY A 107 7.45 9.90 -22.70
CA GLY A 107 8.03 8.61 -23.08
C GLY A 107 7.69 7.49 -22.08
N THR A 108 8.66 6.60 -21.83
CA THR A 108 8.46 5.47 -20.89
C THR A 108 8.48 5.96 -19.46
N VAL A 109 7.44 5.64 -18.72
CA VAL A 109 7.27 5.94 -17.29
C VAL A 109 7.10 4.66 -16.49
N ARG A 110 7.70 4.61 -15.30
CA ARG A 110 7.44 3.60 -14.30
C ARG A 110 6.57 4.20 -13.22
N PHE A 111 5.48 3.51 -12.88
CA PHE A 111 4.48 4.02 -11.94
C PHE A 111 3.83 2.90 -11.15
N LYS A 112 3.26 3.26 -10.01
CA LYS A 112 2.43 2.38 -9.19
C LYS A 112 1.02 2.94 -9.06
N PHE A 113 0.03 2.06 -9.08
CA PHE A 113 -1.34 2.41 -8.71
C PHE A 113 -2.00 1.28 -7.93
N GLN A 114 -2.98 1.63 -7.10
CA GLN A 114 -3.76 0.67 -6.32
C GLN A 114 -5.09 0.39 -7.00
N LEU A 115 -5.42 -0.90 -7.15
CA LEU A 115 -6.76 -1.40 -7.46
C LEU A 115 -7.41 -1.86 -6.17
N GLU A 116 -8.63 -1.42 -5.91
CA GLU A 116 -9.46 -1.86 -4.80
C GLU A 116 -10.82 -2.32 -5.32
N LEU A 117 -11.23 -3.53 -4.92
CA LEU A 117 -12.50 -4.18 -5.27
C LEU A 117 -13.26 -4.48 -3.99
N GLY A 118 -14.52 -4.11 -3.90
CA GLY A 118 -15.29 -4.40 -2.70
C GLY A 118 -16.44 -3.44 -2.45
N TRP A 119 -16.58 -3.03 -1.20
CA TRP A 119 -17.76 -2.34 -0.65
C TRP A 119 -19.01 -3.22 -0.73
N GLY A 120 -20.16 -2.69 -1.12
CA GLY A 120 -21.41 -3.43 -1.27
C GLY A 120 -22.39 -3.22 -0.11
N PRO A 121 -23.51 -3.94 -0.10
CA PRO A 121 -24.60 -3.77 0.85
C PRO A 121 -24.19 -4.00 2.30
N ASP A 122 -24.69 -3.20 3.23
CA ASP A 122 -24.38 -3.34 4.65
C ASP A 122 -25.09 -4.56 5.27
N ARG A 123 -24.35 -5.59 5.66
CA ARG A 123 -24.88 -6.83 6.24
C ARG A 123 -25.64 -6.63 7.56
N ARG A 124 -25.45 -5.52 8.24
CA ARG A 124 -26.28 -5.19 9.42
C ARG A 124 -27.69 -4.84 9.01
N ILE A 125 -27.88 -4.35 7.80
CA ILE A 125 -29.16 -4.00 7.21
C ILE A 125 -29.64 -5.13 6.30
N PHE A 126 -28.73 -5.75 5.54
CA PHE A 126 -28.96 -6.78 4.55
C PHE A 126 -28.16 -8.06 4.89
N PRO A 127 -28.57 -8.82 5.96
CA PRO A 127 -27.74 -9.88 6.51
C PRO A 127 -27.55 -11.09 5.58
N ASP A 128 -28.51 -11.34 4.67
CA ASP A 128 -28.49 -12.48 3.78
C ASP A 128 -27.67 -12.25 2.49
N ILE A 129 -27.07 -11.06 2.33
CA ILE A 129 -26.20 -10.79 1.20
C ILE A 129 -24.82 -11.39 1.48
N GLU A 130 -24.43 -12.31 0.61
CA GLU A 130 -23.16 -13.02 0.68
C GLU A 130 -21.98 -12.16 0.23
N SER A 131 -20.78 -12.73 0.31
CA SER A 131 -19.57 -12.16 -0.29
C SER A 131 -19.70 -12.11 -1.80
N ARG A 132 -19.01 -11.17 -2.44
CA ARG A 132 -18.92 -11.05 -3.89
C ARG A 132 -17.60 -11.58 -4.41
N ASN A 133 -17.64 -12.44 -5.39
CA ASN A 133 -16.47 -12.89 -6.14
C ASN A 133 -16.21 -11.94 -7.31
N TRP A 134 -14.94 -11.69 -7.55
CA TRP A 134 -14.44 -10.85 -8.63
C TRP A 134 -13.44 -11.64 -9.45
N HIS A 135 -13.63 -11.67 -10.77
CA HIS A 135 -12.67 -12.26 -11.70
C HIS A 135 -12.04 -11.14 -12.51
N GLY A 136 -10.73 -11.01 -12.43
CA GLY A 136 -10.04 -9.91 -13.05
C GLY A 136 -8.83 -10.31 -13.87
N LYS A 137 -8.51 -9.47 -14.86
CA LYS A 137 -7.30 -9.54 -15.65
C LYS A 137 -6.74 -8.13 -15.82
N LEU A 138 -5.43 -8.01 -15.74
CA LEU A 138 -4.71 -6.78 -16.06
C LEU A 138 -3.72 -7.08 -17.18
N GLU A 139 -3.68 -6.19 -18.17
CA GLU A 139 -2.76 -6.24 -19.30
C GLU A 139 -2.18 -4.86 -19.59
N THR A 140 -0.90 -4.81 -19.95
CA THR A 140 -0.20 -3.61 -20.41
C THR A 140 0.60 -3.92 -21.67
N LYS A 141 0.88 -2.93 -22.48
CA LYS A 141 1.80 -3.09 -23.62
C LYS A 141 3.26 -3.10 -23.18
N GLY A 142 3.55 -2.46 -22.07
CA GLY A 142 4.86 -2.40 -21.45
C GLY A 142 5.15 -3.61 -20.55
N LYS A 143 5.69 -3.34 -19.36
CA LYS A 143 6.10 -4.38 -18.41
C LYS A 143 5.35 -4.26 -17.10
N LEU A 144 4.90 -5.40 -16.58
CA LEU A 144 4.40 -5.56 -15.22
C LEU A 144 5.59 -5.90 -14.30
N ILE A 145 6.05 -4.92 -13.55
CA ILE A 145 7.30 -5.01 -12.76
C ILE A 145 7.08 -5.75 -11.46
N SER A 146 6.00 -5.39 -10.72
CA SER A 146 5.68 -6.04 -9.46
C SER A 146 4.19 -5.95 -9.13
N ILE A 147 3.73 -6.86 -8.29
CA ILE A 147 2.35 -6.92 -7.79
C ILE A 147 2.42 -7.07 -6.27
N GLU A 148 1.91 -6.09 -5.54
CA GLU A 148 1.71 -6.18 -4.09
C GLU A 148 0.27 -6.62 -3.82
N LYS A 149 0.11 -7.67 -3.01
CA LYS A 149 -1.20 -8.22 -2.62
C LYS A 149 -1.76 -7.45 -1.45
N CYS A 150 -2.83 -6.70 -1.67
CA CYS A 150 -3.52 -5.92 -0.65
C CYS A 150 -4.75 -6.70 -0.15
N TRP A 151 -4.50 -7.88 0.43
CA TRP A 151 -5.53 -8.83 0.80
C TRP A 151 -5.84 -8.80 2.29
N SER A 152 -7.12 -8.84 2.58
CA SER A 152 -7.67 -8.82 3.94
C SER A 152 -8.29 -10.15 4.35
N ASN A 153 -8.54 -11.07 3.41
CA ASN A 153 -9.20 -12.34 3.65
C ASN A 153 -8.49 -13.49 2.93
N PHE A 154 -8.91 -14.72 3.23
CA PHE A 154 -8.48 -15.93 2.55
C PHE A 154 -9.21 -16.14 1.22
N GLY A 155 -8.65 -17.04 0.40
CA GLY A 155 -9.28 -17.48 -0.84
C GLY A 155 -9.00 -16.56 -2.03
N GLN A 156 -8.08 -15.62 -1.87
CA GLN A 156 -7.64 -14.75 -2.95
C GLN A 156 -6.57 -15.45 -3.79
N GLU A 157 -6.65 -15.34 -5.09
CA GLU A 157 -5.72 -15.96 -6.02
C GLU A 157 -5.13 -14.93 -7.00
N LEU A 158 -3.86 -15.13 -7.33
CA LEU A 158 -3.16 -14.43 -8.39
C LEU A 158 -2.58 -15.49 -9.32
N ARG A 159 -2.95 -15.46 -10.59
CA ARG A 159 -2.65 -16.50 -11.57
C ARG A 159 -2.07 -15.92 -12.85
N ASN A 160 -1.50 -16.78 -13.68
CA ASN A 160 -1.06 -16.48 -15.04
C ASN A 160 -0.25 -15.18 -15.14
N VAL A 161 0.64 -14.97 -14.15
CA VAL A 161 1.51 -13.78 -14.12
C VAL A 161 2.57 -13.92 -15.20
N THR A 162 2.62 -12.93 -16.09
CA THR A 162 3.62 -12.82 -17.15
C THR A 162 4.34 -11.48 -17.03
N ASP A 163 5.23 -11.17 -17.97
CA ASP A 163 5.95 -9.90 -18.00
C ASP A 163 5.04 -8.68 -18.26
N ASN A 164 3.80 -8.89 -18.73
CA ASN A 164 2.90 -7.81 -19.12
C ASN A 164 1.43 -8.04 -18.74
N SER A 165 1.11 -9.13 -18.05
CA SER A 165 -0.27 -9.43 -17.66
C SER A 165 -0.35 -10.25 -16.39
N CYS A 166 -1.51 -10.25 -15.76
CA CYS A 166 -1.88 -11.18 -14.70
C CYS A 166 -3.39 -11.39 -14.67
N GLU A 167 -3.80 -12.51 -14.10
CA GLU A 167 -5.19 -12.81 -13.79
C GLU A 167 -5.34 -12.98 -12.27
N PHE A 168 -6.51 -12.64 -11.75
CA PHE A 168 -6.79 -12.78 -10.34
C PHE A 168 -8.25 -13.11 -10.05
N ASP A 169 -8.44 -13.85 -8.95
CA ASP A 169 -9.74 -14.07 -8.33
C ASP A 169 -9.69 -13.56 -6.91
N VAL A 170 -10.60 -12.67 -6.56
CA VAL A 170 -10.71 -12.15 -5.21
C VAL A 170 -12.16 -12.18 -4.75
N THR A 171 -12.34 -12.40 -3.44
CA THR A 171 -13.64 -12.40 -2.81
C THR A 171 -13.68 -11.31 -1.76
N SER A 172 -14.49 -10.29 -2.00
CA SER A 172 -14.70 -9.24 -1.02
C SER A 172 -15.76 -9.66 0.00
N TYR A 173 -15.41 -9.51 1.28
CA TYR A 173 -16.33 -9.78 2.37
C TYR A 173 -16.76 -8.47 3.01
N LYS A 174 -18.01 -8.40 3.39
CA LYS A 174 -18.37 -7.66 4.57
C LYS A 174 -18.03 -8.55 5.76
N THR A 175 -17.00 -8.20 6.54
CA THR A 175 -16.63 -9.02 7.67
C THR A 175 -17.81 -9.13 8.59
N THR A 176 -18.16 -10.37 8.93
CA THR A 176 -19.00 -10.69 10.06
C THR A 176 -18.16 -10.81 11.32
N ALA A 177 -17.03 -10.12 11.44
CA ALA A 177 -16.31 -10.06 12.70
C ALA A 177 -17.25 -9.43 13.75
N THR A 178 -18.26 -10.17 14.06
CA THR A 178 -19.31 -9.92 15.07
C THR A 178 -18.80 -10.28 16.44
N GLY A 179 -17.49 -10.28 16.64
CA GLY A 179 -16.98 -10.25 17.98
C GLY A 179 -17.57 -9.01 18.65
N LYS A 180 -18.27 -9.17 19.74
CA LYS A 180 -18.76 -8.06 20.61
C LYS A 180 -17.66 -7.04 20.96
N TRP A 181 -16.43 -7.35 20.62
CA TRP A 181 -15.18 -6.60 20.86
C TRP A 181 -14.73 -5.70 19.71
N MET A 182 -15.12 -6.03 18.50
CA MET A 182 -14.62 -5.38 17.30
C MET A 182 -15.73 -4.59 16.63
N GLY A 183 -16.38 -3.68 17.16
CA GLY A 183 -17.34 -2.77 16.53
C GLY A 183 -18.03 -3.27 15.22
N PRO A 184 -18.90 -2.52 14.62
CA PRO A 184 -19.55 -2.93 13.38
C PRO A 184 -18.50 -3.13 12.30
N SER A 185 -18.46 -4.32 11.75
CA SER A 185 -17.48 -4.75 10.74
C SER A 185 -17.45 -3.77 9.57
N ALA A 186 -16.25 -3.21 9.36
CA ALA A 186 -16.01 -2.43 8.18
C ALA A 186 -16.23 -3.28 6.91
N VAL A 187 -16.67 -2.65 5.86
CA VAL A 187 -16.63 -3.24 4.53
C VAL A 187 -15.18 -3.50 4.19
N THR A 188 -14.83 -4.72 3.84
CA THR A 188 -13.47 -5.04 3.41
C THR A 188 -13.35 -4.89 1.91
N THR A 189 -12.25 -4.34 1.49
CA THR A 189 -11.82 -4.33 0.11
C THR A 189 -10.67 -5.29 -0.08
N GLU A 190 -10.60 -5.91 -1.23
CA GLU A 190 -9.47 -6.70 -1.67
C GLU A 190 -8.85 -6.00 -2.89
N GLY A 191 -7.57 -6.20 -3.11
CA GLY A 191 -6.95 -5.55 -4.26
C GLY A 191 -5.46 -5.76 -4.37
N PHE A 192 -4.84 -4.86 -5.12
CA PHE A 192 -3.43 -4.95 -5.50
C PHE A 192 -2.82 -3.57 -5.65
N ILE A 193 -1.51 -3.47 -5.45
CA ILE A 193 -0.73 -2.36 -5.98
C ILE A 193 0.11 -2.93 -7.12
N PHE A 194 -0.13 -2.43 -8.31
CA PHE A 194 0.63 -2.78 -9.51
C PHE A 194 1.75 -1.77 -9.75
N GLU A 195 2.94 -2.26 -10.08
CA GLU A 195 4.05 -1.46 -10.58
C GLU A 195 4.24 -1.80 -12.06
N ILE A 196 4.10 -0.80 -12.92
CA ILE A 196 4.13 -0.94 -14.37
C ILE A 196 5.15 0.03 -14.96
N GLU A 197 5.79 -0.40 -16.05
CA GLU A 197 6.65 0.43 -16.89
C GLU A 197 6.10 0.39 -18.31
N ASP A 198 5.58 1.52 -18.81
CA ASP A 198 4.97 1.61 -20.15
C ASP A 198 5.11 3.05 -20.70
N ASP A 199 4.79 3.23 -21.97
CA ASP A 199 4.70 4.57 -22.57
C ASP A 199 3.55 5.35 -21.94
N ILE A 200 3.78 6.61 -21.60
CA ILE A 200 2.78 7.48 -20.93
C ILE A 200 1.52 7.68 -21.75
N ASP A 201 1.60 7.59 -23.07
CA ASP A 201 0.46 7.71 -23.98
C ASP A 201 -0.24 6.37 -24.25
N SER A 202 0.23 5.29 -23.63
CA SER A 202 -0.39 3.98 -23.64
C SER A 202 -1.53 3.88 -22.62
N SER A 203 -2.17 2.72 -22.59
CA SER A 203 -3.24 2.38 -21.66
C SER A 203 -2.96 1.02 -21.01
N VAL A 204 -3.33 0.89 -19.75
CA VAL A 204 -3.50 -0.40 -19.07
C VAL A 204 -4.92 -0.86 -19.28
N MET A 205 -5.10 -2.11 -19.70
CA MET A 205 -6.41 -2.73 -19.82
C MET A 205 -6.72 -3.52 -18.55
N LEU A 206 -7.80 -3.17 -17.88
CA LEU A 206 -8.32 -3.87 -16.72
C LEU A 206 -9.66 -4.50 -17.10
N THR A 207 -9.75 -5.82 -17.12
CA THR A 207 -11.00 -6.54 -17.32
C THR A 207 -11.51 -7.05 -15.98
N ILE A 208 -12.73 -6.73 -15.59
CA ILE A 208 -13.38 -7.23 -14.37
C ILE A 208 -14.72 -7.83 -14.75
N ASP A 209 -14.91 -9.12 -14.43
CA ASP A 209 -16.14 -9.89 -14.71
C ASP A 209 -16.59 -9.79 -16.18
N GLY A 210 -15.61 -9.75 -17.10
CA GLY A 210 -15.85 -9.65 -18.55
C GLY A 210 -16.11 -8.23 -19.06
N VAL A 211 -16.03 -7.21 -18.20
CA VAL A 211 -16.14 -5.80 -18.60
C VAL A 211 -14.75 -5.18 -18.67
N ASP A 212 -14.45 -4.53 -19.78
CA ASP A 212 -13.17 -3.88 -20.03
C ASP A 212 -13.17 -2.41 -19.58
N TYR A 213 -12.12 -2.04 -18.84
CA TYR A 213 -11.86 -0.68 -18.38
C TYR A 213 -10.50 -0.24 -18.93
N GLU A 214 -10.51 0.63 -19.92
CA GLU A 214 -9.30 1.24 -20.44
C GLU A 214 -8.81 2.34 -19.50
N LEU A 215 -7.60 2.18 -18.98
CA LEU A 215 -6.97 3.10 -18.06
C LEU A 215 -5.81 3.81 -18.76
N LYS A 216 -6.04 5.00 -19.29
CA LYS A 216 -4.99 5.82 -19.91
C LYS A 216 -3.97 6.23 -18.86
N ILE A 217 -2.71 5.92 -19.07
CA ILE A 217 -1.63 6.13 -18.08
C ILE A 217 -1.50 7.62 -17.75
N ARG A 218 -1.52 8.48 -18.76
CA ARG A 218 -1.47 9.94 -18.58
C ARG A 218 -2.60 10.44 -17.66
N ASP A 219 -3.82 9.92 -17.81
CA ASP A 219 -4.95 10.30 -16.96
C ASP A 219 -4.78 9.79 -15.53
N LEU A 220 -4.30 8.54 -15.36
CA LEU A 220 -4.09 7.94 -14.05
C LEU A 220 -3.06 8.67 -13.19
N LEU A 221 -2.07 9.31 -13.79
CA LEU A 221 -1.07 10.09 -13.07
C LEU A 221 -1.67 11.33 -12.38
N TYR A 222 -2.84 11.79 -12.81
CA TYR A 222 -3.49 13.00 -12.26
C TYR A 222 -4.83 12.73 -11.59
N THR A 223 -5.48 11.60 -11.88
CA THR A 223 -6.82 11.31 -11.34
C THR A 223 -6.97 9.86 -10.90
N SER A 224 -7.81 9.63 -9.91
CA SER A 224 -8.36 8.30 -9.59
C SER A 224 -9.64 8.05 -10.38
N LYS A 225 -10.02 6.77 -10.52
CA LYS A 225 -11.28 6.36 -11.14
C LYS A 225 -12.09 5.52 -10.15
N ILE A 226 -13.41 5.70 -10.17
CA ILE A 226 -14.36 4.85 -9.43
C ILE A 226 -15.46 4.42 -10.38
N TYR A 227 -15.71 3.12 -10.41
CA TYR A 227 -16.77 2.51 -11.20
C TYR A 227 -17.76 1.86 -10.22
N PRO A 228 -18.89 2.49 -9.91
CA PRO A 228 -19.91 1.93 -9.05
C PRO A 228 -20.79 0.96 -9.84
N LEU A 229 -21.05 -0.23 -9.29
CA LEU A 229 -21.94 -1.23 -9.88
C LEU A 229 -23.36 -1.04 -9.31
N LEU A 230 -24.01 0.06 -9.71
CA LEU A 230 -25.31 0.47 -9.15
C LEU A 230 -26.44 -0.47 -9.55
N ASP A 231 -26.51 -0.86 -10.82
CA ASP A 231 -27.60 -1.70 -11.34
C ASP A 231 -27.59 -3.08 -10.68
N GLU A 232 -26.42 -3.71 -10.59
CA GLU A 232 -26.23 -5.00 -9.92
C GLU A 232 -26.81 -4.98 -8.50
N VAL A 233 -26.48 -3.96 -7.72
CA VAL A 233 -26.93 -3.90 -6.34
C VAL A 233 -28.40 -3.51 -6.22
N SER A 234 -28.90 -2.64 -7.10
CA SER A 234 -30.29 -2.24 -7.07
C SER A 234 -31.23 -3.41 -7.38
N GLU A 235 -30.86 -4.24 -8.36
CA GLU A 235 -31.60 -5.47 -8.70
C GLU A 235 -31.56 -6.45 -7.52
N LEU A 236 -30.39 -6.70 -6.95
CA LEU A 236 -30.20 -7.59 -5.80
C LEU A 236 -31.06 -7.17 -4.59
N LEU A 237 -31.08 -5.89 -4.25
CA LEU A 237 -31.83 -5.38 -3.09
C LEU A 237 -33.34 -5.34 -3.35
N LYS A 238 -33.75 -5.05 -4.57
CA LYS A 238 -35.18 -5.11 -4.97
C LYS A 238 -35.69 -6.56 -4.88
N GLU A 239 -34.95 -7.51 -5.44
CA GLU A 239 -35.33 -8.90 -5.47
C GLU A 239 -35.42 -9.53 -4.06
N ARG A 240 -34.37 -9.34 -3.24
CA ARG A 240 -34.24 -10.03 -1.95
C ARG A 240 -34.97 -9.33 -0.80
N TYR A 241 -35.06 -7.99 -0.84
CA TYR A 241 -35.56 -7.20 0.28
C TYR A 241 -36.75 -6.32 -0.08
N ASN A 242 -37.24 -6.41 -1.33
CA ASN A 242 -38.25 -5.49 -1.84
C ASN A 242 -37.92 -4.00 -1.56
N PHE A 243 -36.61 -3.68 -1.67
CA PHE A 243 -36.08 -2.37 -1.32
C PHE A 243 -36.39 -1.42 -2.47
N GLU A 244 -37.24 -0.43 -2.22
CA GLU A 244 -37.61 0.54 -3.22
C GLU A 244 -36.56 1.64 -3.37
N GLU A 245 -36.49 2.23 -4.56
CA GLU A 245 -35.62 3.36 -4.84
C GLU A 245 -36.10 4.61 -4.10
N PHE A 246 -35.23 5.20 -3.28
CA PHE A 246 -35.52 6.51 -2.70
C PHE A 246 -35.26 7.61 -3.73
N TYR A 247 -35.92 8.77 -3.56
CA TYR A 247 -35.70 9.93 -4.40
C TYR A 247 -34.26 10.48 -4.35
N ARG A 248 -33.44 10.02 -3.41
CA ARG A 248 -32.00 10.23 -3.34
C ARG A 248 -31.27 8.95 -3.70
N SER A 249 -30.32 9.04 -4.62
CA SER A 249 -29.50 7.91 -5.06
C SER A 249 -28.44 7.47 -4.02
N ASP A 250 -28.31 8.18 -2.90
CA ASP A 250 -27.29 7.94 -1.87
C ASP A 250 -27.33 6.51 -1.33
N SER A 251 -28.51 5.93 -1.15
CA SER A 251 -28.67 4.57 -0.64
C SER A 251 -28.09 3.52 -1.58
N TRP A 252 -28.24 3.70 -2.88
CA TRP A 252 -27.63 2.82 -3.87
C TRP A 252 -26.13 2.99 -3.90
N TRP A 253 -25.64 4.21 -3.88
CA TRP A 253 -24.21 4.50 -3.85
C TRP A 253 -23.52 3.91 -2.62
N HIS A 254 -24.11 4.01 -1.43
CA HIS A 254 -23.54 3.47 -0.21
C HIS A 254 -23.54 1.94 -0.16
N ASN A 255 -24.49 1.31 -0.83
CA ASN A 255 -24.63 -0.14 -0.84
C ASN A 255 -24.04 -0.81 -2.09
N CYS A 256 -23.61 -0.07 -3.12
CA CYS A 256 -23.07 -0.68 -4.32
C CYS A 256 -21.66 -1.23 -4.14
N TYR A 257 -21.38 -2.28 -4.89
CA TYR A 257 -20.01 -2.72 -5.14
C TYR A 257 -19.28 -1.69 -5.98
N LYS A 258 -17.97 -1.59 -5.80
CA LYS A 258 -17.15 -0.59 -6.50
C LYS A 258 -15.83 -1.18 -6.94
N ILE A 259 -15.39 -0.73 -8.10
CA ILE A 259 -14.02 -0.87 -8.58
C ILE A 259 -13.38 0.50 -8.44
N LYS A 260 -12.33 0.61 -7.64
CA LYS A 260 -11.60 1.86 -7.47
C LYS A 260 -10.17 1.68 -7.96
N VAL A 261 -9.76 2.55 -8.87
CA VAL A 261 -8.39 2.66 -9.34
C VAL A 261 -7.81 3.94 -8.75
N GLY A 262 -6.83 3.81 -7.87
CA GLY A 262 -6.15 4.93 -7.24
C GLY A 262 -5.34 5.73 -8.26
N GLN A 263 -5.11 7.01 -7.98
CA GLN A 263 -4.19 7.83 -8.75
C GLN A 263 -2.82 7.16 -8.81
N ALA A 264 -2.24 7.08 -9.99
CA ALA A 264 -0.91 6.52 -10.16
C ALA A 264 0.17 7.47 -9.65
N THR A 265 1.21 6.90 -9.07
CA THR A 265 2.39 7.62 -8.62
C THR A 265 3.58 7.19 -9.47
N PRO A 266 4.25 8.07 -10.20
CA PRO A 266 5.46 7.74 -10.95
C PRO A 266 6.64 7.45 -10.01
N GLU A 267 7.67 6.78 -10.52
CA GLU A 267 8.83 6.33 -9.73
C GLU A 267 9.50 7.44 -8.93
N ILE A 268 9.61 8.63 -9.51
CA ILE A 268 10.15 9.82 -8.83
C ILE A 268 9.35 10.19 -7.56
N GLY A 269 8.08 9.85 -7.50
CA GLY A 269 7.21 10.13 -6.36
C GLY A 269 7.32 9.11 -5.23
N TYR A 270 7.61 7.83 -5.53
CA TYR A 270 7.65 6.76 -4.53
C TYR A 270 9.07 6.25 -4.22
N THR A 271 10.11 6.79 -4.86
CA THR A 271 11.50 6.46 -4.57
C THR A 271 12.25 7.67 -4.02
N ARG A 272 13.20 7.44 -3.11
CA ARG A 272 14.07 8.50 -2.59
C ARG A 272 15.40 7.93 -2.16
N LYS A 273 16.48 8.51 -2.71
CA LYS A 273 17.85 8.25 -2.28
C LYS A 273 18.44 9.51 -1.67
N ILE A 274 19.03 9.39 -0.50
CA ILE A 274 19.64 10.51 0.23
C ILE A 274 20.98 10.03 0.76
N GLU A 275 22.02 10.81 0.44
CA GLU A 275 23.36 10.66 1.00
C GLU A 275 23.81 12.02 1.49
N ARG A 276 24.21 12.08 2.76
CA ARG A 276 24.71 13.32 3.36
C ARG A 276 25.42 13.12 4.69
N GLU A 277 26.11 14.14 5.14
CA GLU A 277 26.71 14.18 6.48
C GLU A 277 25.67 14.58 7.54
N ILE A 278 25.71 13.95 8.70
CA ILE A 278 24.95 14.30 9.88
C ILE A 278 25.88 14.34 11.11
N ASP A 279 25.59 15.24 12.04
CA ASP A 279 26.29 15.31 13.33
C ASP A 279 25.65 14.34 14.33
N THR A 280 26.44 13.40 14.87
CA THR A 280 26.01 12.40 15.86
C THR A 280 26.58 12.66 17.27
N THR A 281 27.39 13.72 17.48
CA THR A 281 28.14 13.97 18.73
C THR A 281 27.24 14.08 19.96
N ASN A 282 26.04 14.63 19.81
CA ASN A 282 25.10 14.84 20.91
C ASN A 282 23.87 13.93 20.83
N ALA A 283 23.98 12.76 20.16
CA ALA A 283 22.91 11.79 20.06
C ALA A 283 23.24 10.52 20.85
N GLN A 284 22.22 9.86 21.39
CA GLN A 284 22.28 8.50 21.93
C GLN A 284 21.74 7.48 20.94
N ASN A 285 20.79 7.91 20.11
CA ASN A 285 20.23 7.09 19.06
C ASN A 285 19.65 7.96 17.94
N ILE A 286 19.67 7.38 16.73
CA ILE A 286 19.12 8.02 15.54
C ILE A 286 18.22 7.02 14.84
N ARG A 287 17.08 7.47 14.36
CA ARG A 287 16.12 6.66 13.58
C ARG A 287 15.47 7.50 12.49
N VAL A 288 14.82 6.82 11.56
CA VAL A 288 14.15 7.44 10.43
C VAL A 288 12.67 7.04 10.44
N ARG A 289 11.83 7.97 10.06
CA ARG A 289 10.41 7.74 9.80
C ARG A 289 10.05 8.26 8.41
N VAL A 290 9.37 7.43 7.63
CA VAL A 290 8.94 7.75 6.27
C VAL A 290 7.43 7.80 6.25
N TRP A 291 6.86 8.84 5.70
CA TRP A 291 5.42 9.01 5.50
C TRP A 291 5.08 9.00 4.02
N GLN A 292 4.03 8.28 3.65
CA GLN A 292 3.40 8.37 2.35
C GLN A 292 2.21 9.35 2.37
N LYS A 293 1.87 9.92 1.21
CA LYS A 293 0.71 10.83 1.07
C LYS A 293 -0.63 10.19 1.45
N ASN A 294 -0.76 8.87 1.33
CA ASN A 294 -1.94 8.11 1.74
C ASN A 294 -2.00 7.78 3.25
N GLY A 295 -1.06 8.30 4.04
CA GLY A 295 -0.99 8.12 5.49
C GLY A 295 -0.26 6.85 5.96
N ALA A 296 0.20 5.98 5.06
CA ALA A 296 1.05 4.86 5.44
C ALA A 296 2.43 5.35 5.88
N LEU A 297 3.07 4.62 6.77
CA LEU A 297 4.36 5.01 7.31
C LEU A 297 5.28 3.81 7.57
N ALA A 298 6.59 4.07 7.49
CA ALA A 298 7.62 3.17 8.00
C ALA A 298 8.38 3.84 9.14
N TRP A 299 8.78 3.04 10.14
CA TRP A 299 9.46 3.51 11.34
C TRP A 299 10.64 2.61 11.68
N SER A 300 11.87 3.07 11.43
CA SER A 300 13.06 2.26 11.63
C SER A 300 13.35 1.95 13.11
N SER A 301 14.02 0.83 13.36
CA SER A 301 14.79 0.69 14.59
C SER A 301 15.92 1.72 14.62
N PRO A 302 16.41 2.11 15.81
CA PRO A 302 17.50 3.07 15.92
C PRO A 302 18.85 2.48 15.52
N ILE A 303 19.76 3.35 15.09
CA ILE A 303 21.20 3.16 15.20
C ILE A 303 21.62 3.85 16.49
N PHE A 304 22.34 3.14 17.37
CA PHE A 304 22.79 3.65 18.65
C PHE A 304 24.12 4.39 18.50
N VAL A 305 24.37 5.37 19.39
CA VAL A 305 25.58 6.17 19.38
C VAL A 305 26.26 6.05 20.75
N GLU A 306 27.51 5.66 20.74
CA GLU A 306 28.36 5.55 21.93
C GLU A 306 29.64 6.39 21.81
N GLU A 307 30.39 6.56 22.89
CA GLU A 307 31.62 7.34 22.94
C GLU A 307 32.77 6.79 22.09
#